data_d6e209fba1e7943aa422f44ea99773f0
#
_entry.id   d6e209fba1e7943aa422f44ea99773f0
#
_cell.length_a   1.000
_cell.length_b   1.000
_cell.length_c   1.000
_cell.angle_alpha   90.00
_cell.angle_beta   90.00
_cell.angle_gamma   90.00
#
_symmetry.space_group_name_H-M   'P 1'
#
loop_
_entity.id
_entity.type
_entity.pdbx_description
1 polymer ?
#
loop_
_entity_poly.entity_id
_entity_poly.type
_entity_poly.pdbx_seq_one_letter_code
_entity_poly.pdbx_strand_id
1 'polypeptide(L)'
;MKNTSKLIIIISVVLLLALSLGGCSWFKKPDATTTNPGINFDPNGGNHGTPNPPANNAGGGVAIPGWSVITIPAGQTEVTVDLPNPQANQDKYYLSFEMRMADTGEVLFTTGYVKPGESINKVTLSRPLEAGQYNVIIRVQPCRTDGSLTNNADMSTILIVK
;
A
#
# COMPACT_ATOMS: atom_id res chain seq x y z
N MET A 1 -11.65 57.16 -38.65
CA MET A 1 -12.03 55.75 -38.43
C MET A 1 -11.08 54.70 -39.01
N LYS A 2 -9.79 54.99 -39.32
CA LYS A 2 -8.81 54.04 -39.90
C LYS A 2 -7.79 53.47 -38.87
N ASN A 3 -7.73 53.99 -37.66
CA ASN A 3 -6.71 53.58 -36.68
C ASN A 3 -7.18 52.53 -35.67
N THR A 4 -8.48 52.38 -35.44
CA THR A 4 -9.05 51.40 -34.50
C THR A 4 -8.97 49.96 -35.01
N SER A 5 -9.12 49.77 -36.35
CA SER A 5 -8.99 48.43 -36.92
C SER A 5 -7.58 47.86 -36.86
N LYS A 6 -6.55 48.69 -37.02
CA LYS A 6 -5.14 48.30 -36.91
C LYS A 6 -4.78 47.97 -35.46
N LEU A 7 -5.34 48.68 -34.48
CA LEU A 7 -5.09 48.41 -33.07
C LEU A 7 -5.71 47.10 -32.61
N ILE A 8 -6.91 46.77 -33.07
CA ILE A 8 -7.59 45.50 -32.75
C ILE A 8 -6.81 44.31 -33.35
N ILE A 9 -6.28 44.42 -34.55
CA ILE A 9 -5.49 43.35 -35.18
C ILE A 9 -4.17 43.13 -34.41
N ILE A 10 -3.51 44.15 -33.97
CA ILE A 10 -2.25 44.06 -33.18
C ILE A 10 -2.52 43.42 -31.82
N ILE A 11 -3.61 43.77 -31.16
CA ILE A 11 -3.98 43.16 -29.85
C ILE A 11 -4.33 41.70 -30.01
N SER A 12 -5.03 41.28 -31.07
CA SER A 12 -5.36 39.87 -31.30
C SER A 12 -4.13 39.02 -31.69
N VAL A 13 -3.16 39.57 -32.39
CA VAL A 13 -1.90 38.86 -32.73
C VAL A 13 -1.01 38.72 -31.47
N VAL A 14 -0.93 39.74 -30.62
CA VAL A 14 -0.17 39.67 -29.36
C VAL A 14 -0.82 38.67 -28.38
N LEU A 15 -2.14 38.60 -28.31
CA LEU A 15 -2.85 37.61 -27.46
C LEU A 15 -2.66 36.17 -27.94
N LEU A 16 -2.60 35.95 -29.27
CA LEU A 16 -2.31 34.61 -29.85
C LEU A 16 -0.85 34.18 -29.64
N LEU A 17 0.10 35.11 -29.65
CA LEU A 17 1.52 34.82 -29.37
C LEU A 17 1.80 34.55 -27.87
N ALA A 18 1.03 35.14 -26.95
CA ALA A 18 1.15 34.86 -25.52
C ALA A 18 0.64 33.48 -25.11
N LEU A 19 -0.21 32.85 -25.90
CA LEU A 19 -0.72 31.48 -25.66
C LEU A 19 0.24 30.39 -26.14
N SER A 20 1.27 30.70 -26.90
CA SER A 20 2.21 29.70 -27.46
C SER A 20 3.49 29.51 -26.64
N LEU A 21 3.74 30.29 -25.58
CA LEU A 21 4.93 30.17 -24.73
C LEU A 21 4.65 29.61 -23.32
N GLY A 22 3.42 29.24 -23.02
CA GLY A 22 2.99 28.61 -21.76
C GLY A 22 2.78 27.10 -21.86
N GLY A 23 3.43 26.44 -22.79
CA GLY A 23 3.32 25.00 -22.95
C GLY A 23 4.53 24.27 -22.40
N CYS A 24 4.29 23.29 -21.58
CA CYS A 24 5.19 22.22 -21.20
C CYS A 24 5.96 22.43 -19.90
N SER A 25 5.34 22.04 -18.81
CA SER A 25 5.98 21.13 -17.86
C SER A 25 5.09 20.75 -16.67
N TRP A 26 3.77 20.70 -16.83
CA TRP A 26 2.89 20.21 -15.76
C TRP A 26 2.12 18.93 -16.12
N PHE A 27 2.49 18.25 -17.18
CA PHE A 27 2.18 16.84 -17.28
C PHE A 27 3.36 16.07 -16.70
N LYS A 28 3.44 16.02 -15.36
CA LYS A 28 4.10 14.91 -14.69
C LYS A 28 3.38 13.68 -15.23
N LYS A 29 4.07 12.98 -16.15
CA LYS A 29 3.63 11.68 -16.66
C LYS A 29 3.27 10.88 -15.41
N PRO A 30 2.03 10.43 -15.22
CA PRO A 30 1.78 9.48 -14.16
C PRO A 30 2.71 8.31 -14.47
N ASP A 31 3.56 7.96 -13.51
CA ASP A 31 4.28 6.69 -13.57
C ASP A 31 3.22 5.68 -13.96
N ALA A 32 3.46 4.98 -15.06
CA ALA A 32 2.62 3.89 -15.48
C ALA A 32 2.81 2.75 -14.47
N THR A 33 2.29 2.95 -13.28
CA THR A 33 1.93 1.86 -12.40
C THR A 33 0.83 1.15 -13.16
N THR A 34 1.16 0.04 -13.77
CA THR A 34 0.19 -0.88 -14.36
C THR A 34 -0.65 -1.41 -13.20
N THR A 35 -1.59 -0.58 -12.74
CA THR A 35 -2.61 -0.99 -11.78
C THR A 35 -3.57 -1.85 -12.54
N ASN A 36 -3.49 -3.14 -12.33
CA ASN A 36 -4.51 -4.08 -12.74
C ASN A 36 -5.84 -3.55 -12.17
N PRO A 37 -6.87 -3.25 -13.01
CA PRO A 37 -8.11 -2.69 -12.52
C PRO A 37 -8.76 -3.71 -11.56
N GLY A 38 -8.80 -3.39 -10.27
CA GLY A 38 -9.38 -4.22 -9.21
C GLY A 38 -8.45 -4.56 -8.04
N ILE A 39 -7.13 -4.33 -8.14
CA ILE A 39 -6.20 -4.54 -7.02
C ILE A 39 -6.02 -3.21 -6.27
N ASN A 40 -6.48 -3.16 -5.02
CA ASN A 40 -6.32 -2.00 -4.15
C ASN A 40 -5.01 -2.12 -3.36
N PHE A 41 -3.98 -1.37 -3.75
CA PHE A 41 -2.71 -1.32 -3.03
C PHE A 41 -2.82 -0.45 -1.78
N ASP A 42 -2.12 -0.89 -0.71
CA ASP A 42 -2.08 -0.13 0.53
C ASP A 42 -1.26 1.17 0.35
N PRO A 43 -1.77 2.33 0.78
CA PRO A 43 -1.05 3.60 0.68
C PRO A 43 0.23 3.64 1.54
N ASN A 44 0.32 2.82 2.59
CA ASN A 44 1.50 2.68 3.44
C ASN A 44 2.45 1.57 2.97
N GLY A 45 2.16 0.93 1.82
CA GLY A 45 3.05 -0.04 1.19
C GLY A 45 4.24 0.64 0.53
N GLY A 46 5.44 0.13 0.76
CA GLY A 46 6.66 0.67 0.15
C GLY A 46 7.92 -0.06 0.59
N ASN A 47 9.06 0.39 0.06
CA ASN A 47 10.36 -0.12 0.47
C ASN A 47 10.83 0.63 1.72
N HIS A 48 10.61 0.03 2.89
CA HIS A 48 10.99 0.60 4.19
C HIS A 48 12.34 0.09 4.71
N GLY A 49 13.12 -0.59 3.85
CA GLY A 49 14.44 -1.10 4.23
C GLY A 49 14.40 -2.29 5.19
N THR A 50 13.25 -2.90 5.38
CA THR A 50 13.11 -4.13 6.18
C THR A 50 13.86 -5.28 5.51
N PRO A 51 14.64 -6.08 6.26
CA PRO A 51 15.24 -7.28 5.71
C PRO A 51 14.15 -8.18 5.14
N ASN A 52 14.35 -8.63 3.91
CA ASN A 52 13.46 -9.62 3.29
C ASN A 52 13.47 -10.90 4.17
N PRO A 53 12.37 -11.22 4.88
CA PRO A 53 12.36 -12.38 5.75
C PRO A 53 12.61 -13.65 4.95
N PRO A 54 13.30 -14.65 5.53
CA PRO A 54 13.47 -15.93 4.87
C PRO A 54 12.11 -16.52 4.57
N ALA A 55 11.81 -16.65 3.28
CA ALA A 55 10.56 -17.21 2.84
C ALA A 55 10.70 -18.73 2.77
N ASN A 56 9.82 -19.47 3.42
CA ASN A 56 9.70 -20.93 3.25
C ASN A 56 9.05 -21.23 1.90
N ASN A 57 9.87 -21.25 0.84
CA ASN A 57 9.44 -21.57 -0.53
C ASN A 57 9.83 -22.99 -0.94
N ALA A 58 9.55 -23.97 -0.14
CA ALA A 58 9.65 -25.35 -0.60
C ALA A 58 8.51 -25.63 -1.61
N GLY A 59 8.80 -25.50 -2.91
CA GLY A 59 7.92 -26.01 -3.96
C GLY A 59 7.11 -25.01 -4.79
N GLY A 60 7.49 -23.74 -4.92
CA GLY A 60 6.86 -22.81 -5.88
C GLY A 60 5.53 -22.22 -5.45
N GLY A 61 5.12 -22.37 -4.19
CA GLY A 61 3.94 -21.75 -3.58
C GLY A 61 4.14 -20.29 -3.21
N VAL A 62 3.15 -19.70 -2.53
CA VAL A 62 3.23 -18.35 -1.97
C VAL A 62 4.21 -18.35 -0.79
N ALA A 63 5.14 -17.40 -0.81
CA ALA A 63 6.01 -17.12 0.31
C ALA A 63 5.23 -16.28 1.34
N ILE A 64 4.96 -16.86 2.50
CA ILE A 64 4.23 -16.20 3.60
C ILE A 64 5.24 -15.81 4.69
N PRO A 65 5.31 -14.52 5.11
CA PRO A 65 6.12 -14.12 6.26
C PRO A 65 5.51 -14.67 7.55
N GLY A 66 6.34 -14.88 8.57
CA GLY A 66 5.90 -15.35 9.89
C GLY A 66 6.22 -14.34 10.99
N TRP A 67 5.36 -14.27 12.01
CA TRP A 67 5.57 -13.45 13.20
C TRP A 67 5.43 -14.32 14.45
N SER A 68 6.46 -14.32 15.30
CA SER A 68 6.37 -14.94 16.62
C SER A 68 5.76 -13.99 17.65
N VAL A 69 6.13 -12.71 17.58
CA VAL A 69 5.65 -11.65 18.47
C VAL A 69 5.58 -10.35 17.68
N ILE A 70 4.52 -9.57 17.90
CA ILE A 70 4.40 -8.18 17.45
C ILE A 70 4.27 -7.30 18.67
N THR A 71 4.96 -6.14 18.69
CA THR A 71 4.89 -5.19 19.80
C THR A 71 4.37 -3.85 19.28
N ILE A 72 3.37 -3.27 19.96
CA ILE A 72 2.79 -1.97 19.65
C ILE A 72 2.63 -1.11 20.90
N PRO A 73 2.55 0.23 20.79
CA PRO A 73 2.28 1.11 21.91
C PRO A 73 0.83 1.00 22.40
N ALA A 74 0.64 1.14 23.73
CA ALA A 74 -0.69 1.17 24.34
C ALA A 74 -1.42 2.48 24.05
N GLY A 75 -2.76 2.42 24.01
CA GLY A 75 -3.62 3.59 23.91
C GLY A 75 -3.59 4.31 22.56
N GLN A 76 -2.90 3.77 21.56
CA GLN A 76 -2.82 4.37 20.23
C GLN A 76 -3.58 3.54 19.19
N THR A 77 -4.17 4.22 18.21
CA THR A 77 -4.79 3.58 17.06
C THR A 77 -3.85 3.51 15.86
N GLU A 78 -3.02 4.53 15.64
CA GLU A 78 -1.96 4.46 14.63
C GLU A 78 -0.73 3.79 15.22
N VAL A 79 -0.34 2.64 14.68
CA VAL A 79 0.77 1.84 15.19
C VAL A 79 1.73 1.44 14.10
N THR A 80 3.01 1.29 14.48
CA THR A 80 4.04 0.76 13.58
C THR A 80 4.05 -0.75 13.67
N VAL A 81 4.03 -1.40 12.53
CA VAL A 81 4.13 -2.85 12.35
C VAL A 81 5.12 -3.15 11.23
N ASP A 82 5.45 -4.40 11.02
CA ASP A 82 6.19 -4.84 9.84
C ASP A 82 5.45 -6.00 9.17
N LEU A 83 4.82 -5.68 8.03
CA LEU A 83 4.01 -6.63 7.26
C LEU A 83 4.61 -6.75 5.84
N PRO A 84 5.70 -7.51 5.68
CA PRO A 84 6.40 -7.61 4.41
C PRO A 84 5.73 -8.58 3.44
N ASN A 85 5.84 -8.28 2.16
CA ASN A 85 5.66 -9.26 1.11
C ASN A 85 7.04 -9.74 0.63
N PRO A 86 7.42 -11.00 0.89
CA PRO A 86 8.74 -11.51 0.52
C PRO A 86 9.04 -11.33 -0.98
N GLN A 87 10.29 -10.97 -1.30
CA GLN A 87 10.76 -10.82 -2.67
C GLN A 87 10.55 -12.11 -3.51
N ALA A 88 10.52 -13.27 -2.87
CA ALA A 88 10.26 -14.56 -3.52
C ALA A 88 8.87 -14.65 -4.18
N ASN A 89 7.95 -13.74 -3.86
CA ASN A 89 6.65 -13.60 -4.52
C ASN A 89 6.70 -12.74 -5.80
N GLN A 90 7.88 -12.27 -6.20
CA GLN A 90 8.04 -11.42 -7.39
C GLN A 90 7.35 -12.02 -8.61
N ASP A 91 6.62 -11.15 -9.35
CA ASP A 91 5.87 -11.47 -10.55
C ASP A 91 4.73 -12.50 -10.38
N LYS A 92 4.42 -12.89 -9.12
CA LYS A 92 3.42 -13.92 -8.83
C LYS A 92 2.31 -13.47 -7.91
N TYR A 93 2.65 -12.86 -6.75
CA TYR A 93 1.67 -12.62 -5.71
C TYR A 93 1.85 -11.28 -5.01
N TYR A 94 0.77 -10.54 -4.86
CA TYR A 94 0.59 -9.46 -3.89
C TYR A 94 0.01 -10.05 -2.61
N LEU A 95 0.31 -9.48 -1.44
CA LEU A 95 -0.23 -9.92 -0.16
C LEU A 95 -1.02 -8.80 0.50
N SER A 96 -2.18 -9.11 1.09
CA SER A 96 -2.86 -8.25 2.06
C SER A 96 -2.96 -8.96 3.40
N PHE A 97 -3.15 -8.18 4.46
CA PHE A 97 -3.11 -8.67 5.84
C PHE A 97 -4.35 -8.22 6.60
N GLU A 98 -4.85 -9.11 7.44
CA GLU A 98 -5.87 -8.83 8.44
C GLU A 98 -5.37 -9.34 9.79
N MET A 99 -5.43 -8.52 10.83
CA MET A 99 -5.20 -8.96 12.20
C MET A 99 -6.51 -8.99 12.95
N ARG A 100 -6.77 -10.09 13.65
CA ARG A 100 -7.95 -10.24 14.50
C ARG A 100 -7.61 -10.86 15.85
N MET A 101 -8.40 -10.55 16.86
CA MET A 101 -8.32 -11.20 18.16
C MET A 101 -8.65 -12.70 18.02
N ALA A 102 -7.87 -13.56 18.65
CA ALA A 102 -8.06 -15.01 18.51
C ALA A 102 -9.28 -15.52 19.30
N ASP A 103 -9.64 -14.87 20.36
CA ASP A 103 -10.75 -15.25 21.28
C ASP A 103 -12.10 -14.74 20.79
N THR A 104 -12.17 -13.49 20.33
CA THR A 104 -13.43 -12.83 19.93
C THR A 104 -13.66 -12.81 18.44
N GLY A 105 -12.59 -12.96 17.62
CA GLY A 105 -12.63 -12.76 16.18
C GLY A 105 -12.72 -11.29 15.77
N GLU A 106 -12.63 -10.34 16.72
CA GLU A 106 -12.66 -8.92 16.42
C GLU A 106 -11.52 -8.54 15.47
N VAL A 107 -11.83 -7.90 14.34
CA VAL A 107 -10.85 -7.41 13.39
C VAL A 107 -10.25 -6.11 13.90
N LEU A 108 -8.93 -6.12 14.13
CA LEU A 108 -8.16 -4.96 14.59
C LEU A 108 -7.76 -4.05 13.43
N PHE A 109 -7.35 -4.62 12.30
CA PHE A 109 -7.10 -3.90 11.06
C PHE A 109 -7.15 -4.82 9.84
N THR A 110 -7.36 -4.23 8.68
CA THR A 110 -7.21 -4.86 7.36
C THR A 110 -6.41 -3.90 6.48
N THR A 111 -5.52 -4.43 5.65
CA THR A 111 -4.67 -3.65 4.75
C THR A 111 -5.13 -3.78 3.29
N GLY A 112 -4.65 -2.88 2.44
CA GLY A 112 -4.58 -3.11 1.02
C GLY A 112 -3.48 -4.12 0.67
N TYR A 113 -3.27 -4.35 -0.63
CA TYR A 113 -2.20 -5.22 -1.11
C TYR A 113 -0.84 -4.53 -1.08
N VAL A 114 0.20 -5.30 -0.82
CA VAL A 114 1.60 -4.88 -0.86
C VAL A 114 2.36 -5.68 -1.91
N LYS A 115 3.24 -5.00 -2.65
CA LYS A 115 4.03 -5.62 -3.71
C LYS A 115 5.18 -6.45 -3.15
N PRO A 116 5.67 -7.46 -3.89
CA PRO A 116 6.86 -8.22 -3.48
C PRO A 116 8.09 -7.32 -3.24
N GLY A 117 8.80 -7.59 -2.14
CA GLY A 117 9.95 -6.80 -1.71
C GLY A 117 9.60 -5.48 -1.01
N GLU A 118 8.31 -5.13 -0.91
CA GLU A 118 7.80 -4.02 -0.12
C GLU A 118 7.19 -4.52 1.20
N SER A 119 6.94 -3.60 2.13
CA SER A 119 6.25 -3.88 3.40
C SER A 119 5.27 -2.75 3.73
N ILE A 120 4.28 -3.04 4.58
CA ILE A 120 3.45 -2.06 5.24
C ILE A 120 4.03 -1.84 6.64
N ASN A 121 4.40 -0.61 6.96
CA ASN A 121 5.02 -0.28 8.24
C ASN A 121 4.10 0.48 9.19
N LYS A 122 2.91 0.86 8.77
CA LYS A 122 1.93 1.63 9.55
C LYS A 122 0.53 1.15 9.28
N VAL A 123 -0.22 0.90 10.34
CA VAL A 123 -1.64 0.52 10.27
C VAL A 123 -2.46 1.32 11.27
N THR A 124 -3.77 1.41 11.00
CA THR A 124 -4.73 2.01 11.93
C THR A 124 -5.61 0.91 12.52
N LEU A 125 -5.53 0.74 13.85
CA LEU A 125 -6.38 -0.19 14.58
C LEU A 125 -7.82 0.30 14.63
N SER A 126 -8.77 -0.62 14.69
CA SER A 126 -10.21 -0.34 14.87
C SER A 126 -10.50 0.38 16.20
N ARG A 127 -9.67 0.15 17.22
CA ARG A 127 -9.69 0.84 18.51
C ARG A 127 -8.31 0.79 19.17
N PRO A 128 -8.02 1.67 20.16
CA PRO A 128 -6.84 1.54 20.99
C PRO A 128 -6.91 0.29 21.88
N LEU A 129 -5.76 -0.29 22.19
CA LEU A 129 -5.64 -1.42 23.08
C LEU A 129 -4.95 -1.00 24.38
N GLU A 130 -5.42 -1.55 25.50
CA GLU A 130 -4.76 -1.42 26.80
C GLU A 130 -3.45 -2.22 26.82
N ALA A 131 -2.51 -1.82 27.72
CA ALA A 131 -1.28 -2.56 27.90
C ALA A 131 -1.57 -4.01 28.34
N GLY A 132 -0.93 -4.97 27.66
CA GLY A 132 -1.16 -6.39 27.92
C GLY A 132 -0.61 -7.28 26.82
N GLN A 133 -0.91 -8.57 26.96
CA GLN A 133 -0.56 -9.59 25.98
C GLN A 133 -1.85 -10.18 25.41
N TYR A 134 -1.95 -10.25 24.10
CA TYR A 134 -3.11 -10.73 23.37
C TYR A 134 -2.71 -11.83 22.40
N ASN A 135 -3.53 -12.86 22.30
CA ASN A 135 -3.43 -13.84 21.22
C ASN A 135 -4.18 -13.31 20.01
N VAL A 136 -3.49 -13.20 18.90
CA VAL A 136 -4.06 -12.69 17.64
C VAL A 136 -3.80 -13.66 16.49
N ILE A 137 -4.62 -13.56 15.47
CA ILE A 137 -4.46 -14.28 14.21
C ILE A 137 -4.17 -13.25 13.13
N ILE A 138 -3.09 -13.46 12.39
CA ILE A 138 -2.81 -12.73 11.16
C ILE A 138 -3.24 -13.60 10.00
N ARG A 139 -4.25 -13.14 9.27
CA ARG A 139 -4.66 -13.72 8.00
C ARG A 139 -3.88 -13.03 6.89
N VAL A 140 -3.21 -13.82 6.06
CA VAL A 140 -2.57 -13.37 4.82
C VAL A 140 -3.42 -13.83 3.65
N GLN A 141 -3.85 -12.88 2.83
CA GLN A 141 -4.59 -13.14 1.60
C GLN A 141 -3.71 -12.84 0.39
N PRO A 142 -3.19 -13.87 -0.29
CA PRO A 142 -2.48 -13.68 -1.54
C PRO A 142 -3.45 -13.40 -2.69
N CYS A 143 -3.02 -12.52 -3.58
CA CYS A 143 -3.66 -12.21 -4.85
C CYS A 143 -2.64 -12.37 -5.97
N ARG A 144 -2.98 -13.05 -7.04
CA ARG A 144 -2.12 -13.13 -8.22
C ARG A 144 -2.03 -11.79 -8.92
N THR A 145 -1.01 -11.60 -9.72
CA THR A 145 -0.82 -10.37 -10.50
C THR A 145 -1.94 -10.12 -11.51
N ASP A 146 -2.70 -11.14 -11.88
CA ASP A 146 -3.91 -11.04 -12.74
C ASP A 146 -5.18 -10.65 -11.95
N GLY A 147 -5.09 -10.49 -10.62
CA GLY A 147 -6.21 -10.15 -9.74
C GLY A 147 -6.96 -11.36 -9.17
N SER A 148 -6.60 -12.58 -9.53
CA SER A 148 -7.25 -13.77 -8.98
C SER A 148 -6.78 -14.06 -7.55
N LEU A 149 -7.73 -14.35 -6.64
CA LEU A 149 -7.44 -14.73 -5.27
C LEU A 149 -6.97 -16.18 -5.18
N THR A 150 -6.11 -16.44 -4.20
CA THR A 150 -5.70 -17.80 -3.82
C THR A 150 -6.17 -18.12 -2.40
N ASN A 151 -5.88 -19.33 -1.90
CA ASN A 151 -6.18 -19.68 -0.52
C ASN A 151 -5.42 -18.76 0.44
N ASN A 152 -6.09 -18.31 1.49
CA ASN A 152 -5.46 -17.54 2.57
C ASN A 152 -4.69 -18.45 3.53
N ALA A 153 -3.82 -17.84 4.33
CA ALA A 153 -3.12 -18.49 5.43
C ALA A 153 -3.39 -17.74 6.72
N ASP A 154 -3.79 -18.46 7.77
CA ASP A 154 -4.00 -17.91 9.11
C ASP A 154 -2.81 -18.32 10.01
N MET A 155 -2.20 -17.35 10.68
CA MET A 155 -1.07 -17.52 11.57
C MET A 155 -1.37 -16.97 12.95
N SER A 156 -1.26 -17.81 13.97
CA SER A 156 -1.36 -17.38 15.36
C SER A 156 -0.07 -16.70 15.79
N THR A 157 -0.18 -15.55 16.46
CA THR A 157 0.95 -14.82 17.02
C THR A 157 0.55 -14.13 18.32
N ILE A 158 1.55 -13.64 19.05
CA ILE A 158 1.38 -12.87 20.27
C ILE A 158 1.53 -11.39 19.97
N LEU A 159 0.54 -10.59 20.36
CA LEU A 159 0.60 -9.13 20.33
C LEU A 159 0.90 -8.62 21.73
N ILE A 160 2.03 -7.95 21.91
CA ILE A 160 2.42 -7.27 23.15
C ILE A 160 2.09 -5.78 22.98
N VAL A 161 1.27 -5.26 23.88
CA VAL A 161 0.89 -3.85 23.96
C VAL A 161 1.52 -3.24 25.20
N LYS A 162 2.36 -2.18 25.06
CA LYS A 162 3.12 -1.57 26.17
C LYS A 162 3.36 -0.06 25.99
#